data_e63f6962d659315142bc1e3046e7921d
#
_entry.id   e63f6962d659315142bc1e3046e7921d
#
_cell.length_a   1.000
_cell.length_b   1.000
_cell.length_c   1.000
_cell.angle_alpha   90.00
_cell.angle_beta   90.00
_cell.angle_gamma   90.00
#
_symmetry.space_group_name_H-M   'P 1'
#
loop_
_entity.id
_entity.type
_entity.pdbx_description
1 polymer ?
#
loop_
_entity_poly.entity_id
_entity_poly.type
_entity_poly.pdbx_seq_one_letter_code
_entity_poly.pdbx_strand_id
1 'polypeptide(L)'
;MATFLERYQAGDHLAVWDELMALGEGVRSEHCYADALAVAAETMRRARHNVELLIQRLDAKGYRFRDRVSSAEEKISRLDVMDQMSAQFETMAKRTPTSYNIHSMKMLETMQAMKAKVAPLLEKVAANAAKEAAAKRKPPLEDPYVFSPPDAETPGLLERLEKAAGGPVPLSLRAWYEQVGGVSLMGSDPALNPVDFSNRNVLQQFQSLVKGAVPIPSPGEECAPDPLVIYPLDALMEDLLDEDSEESDDGDELQLVISPDDLHKANISGDAYYITLPDAGADFKFDDWHKDRFVNYLRKVFQWGGFPGWARSKNPPGKELAELSEGLLPL
;
A
#
# COMPACT_ATOMS: atom_id res chain seq x y z
N MET A 1 -38.88 13.94 -6.66
CA MET A 1 -37.99 13.53 -5.56
C MET A 1 -36.57 14.01 -5.92
N ALA A 2 -35.79 14.40 -4.93
CA ALA A 2 -34.36 14.71 -5.19
C ALA A 2 -33.64 13.41 -5.63
N THR A 3 -32.70 13.55 -6.56
CA THR A 3 -31.87 12.42 -7.03
C THR A 3 -30.90 11.97 -5.95
N PHE A 4 -30.26 10.81 -6.12
CA PHE A 4 -29.21 10.35 -5.21
C PHE A 4 -28.05 11.35 -5.19
N LEU A 5 -27.64 11.88 -6.36
CA LEU A 5 -26.57 12.87 -6.45
C LEU A 5 -26.92 14.17 -5.74
N GLU A 6 -28.13 14.71 -5.93
CA GLU A 6 -28.58 15.95 -5.23
C GLU A 6 -28.53 15.78 -3.71
N ARG A 7 -28.99 14.65 -3.19
CA ARG A 7 -28.96 14.31 -1.76
C ARG A 7 -27.52 14.16 -1.26
N TYR A 8 -26.70 13.44 -2.03
CA TYR A 8 -25.27 13.28 -1.71
C TYR A 8 -24.56 14.64 -1.61
N GLN A 9 -24.78 15.52 -2.58
CA GLN A 9 -24.23 16.88 -2.59
C GLN A 9 -24.76 17.76 -1.45
N ALA A 10 -25.99 17.51 -1.00
CA ALA A 10 -26.57 18.18 0.15
C ALA A 10 -26.03 17.67 1.51
N GLY A 11 -25.18 16.63 1.52
CA GLY A 11 -24.51 16.12 2.72
C GLY A 11 -25.04 14.77 3.23
N ASP A 12 -26.00 14.17 2.54
CA ASP A 12 -26.60 12.88 2.93
C ASP A 12 -25.75 11.68 2.47
N HIS A 13 -24.41 11.77 2.71
CA HIS A 13 -23.42 10.87 2.11
C HIS A 13 -23.61 9.41 2.53
N LEU A 14 -23.88 9.16 3.83
CA LEU A 14 -24.02 7.80 4.37
C LEU A 14 -25.28 7.14 3.86
N ALA A 15 -26.44 7.81 4.03
CA ALA A 15 -27.71 7.24 3.67
C ALA A 15 -27.83 6.98 2.16
N VAL A 16 -27.27 7.86 1.32
CA VAL A 16 -27.24 7.64 -0.14
C VAL A 16 -26.46 6.37 -0.48
N TRP A 17 -25.26 6.17 0.09
CA TRP A 17 -24.51 4.95 -0.15
C TRP A 17 -25.20 3.71 0.40
N ASP A 18 -25.84 3.79 1.58
CA ASP A 18 -26.60 2.67 2.14
C ASP A 18 -27.79 2.27 1.22
N GLU A 19 -28.48 3.25 0.66
CA GLU A 19 -29.56 3.00 -0.30
C GLU A 19 -29.04 2.40 -1.61
N LEU A 20 -27.94 2.92 -2.18
CA LEU A 20 -27.32 2.36 -3.39
C LEU A 20 -26.86 0.91 -3.18
N MET A 21 -26.28 0.60 -2.02
CA MET A 21 -25.89 -0.76 -1.67
C MET A 21 -27.09 -1.68 -1.51
N ALA A 22 -28.20 -1.18 -0.95
CA ALA A 22 -29.42 -1.96 -0.77
C ALA A 22 -30.10 -2.34 -2.10
N LEU A 23 -29.81 -1.60 -3.18
CA LEU A 23 -30.30 -1.96 -4.52
C LEU A 23 -29.61 -3.20 -5.11
N GLY A 24 -28.40 -3.57 -4.62
CA GLY A 24 -27.61 -4.64 -5.19
C GLY A 24 -27.40 -4.44 -6.70
N GLU A 25 -27.61 -5.47 -7.51
CA GLU A 25 -27.51 -5.37 -8.98
C GLU A 25 -28.55 -4.42 -9.59
N GLY A 26 -29.66 -4.13 -8.90
CA GLY A 26 -30.66 -3.18 -9.33
C GLY A 26 -30.14 -1.76 -9.49
N VAL A 27 -28.99 -1.44 -8.93
CA VAL A 27 -28.28 -0.16 -9.14
C VAL A 27 -27.96 0.09 -10.63
N ARG A 28 -27.90 -0.97 -11.45
CA ARG A 28 -27.61 -0.90 -12.88
C ARG A 28 -28.87 -0.82 -13.75
N SER A 29 -30.06 -0.74 -13.14
CA SER A 29 -31.28 -0.53 -13.88
C SER A 29 -31.27 0.82 -14.60
N GLU A 30 -31.94 0.92 -15.74
CA GLU A 30 -32.04 2.13 -16.56
C GLU A 30 -32.44 3.38 -15.75
N HIS A 31 -33.24 3.21 -14.70
CA HIS A 31 -33.74 4.30 -13.87
C HIS A 31 -32.74 4.78 -12.80
N CYS A 32 -31.78 3.96 -12.41
CA CYS A 32 -30.87 4.24 -11.28
C CYS A 32 -29.42 4.44 -11.75
N TYR A 33 -29.00 3.77 -12.80
CA TYR A 33 -27.59 3.63 -13.18
C TYR A 33 -26.86 4.97 -13.33
N ALA A 34 -27.45 5.88 -14.10
CA ALA A 34 -26.79 7.17 -14.38
C ALA A 34 -26.61 8.01 -13.11
N ASP A 35 -27.62 8.02 -12.21
CA ASP A 35 -27.56 8.77 -10.97
C ASP A 35 -26.62 8.11 -9.96
N ALA A 36 -26.65 6.77 -9.84
CA ALA A 36 -25.73 6.01 -9.00
C ALA A 36 -24.26 6.17 -9.43
N LEU A 37 -23.99 6.10 -10.73
CA LEU A 37 -22.66 6.34 -11.28
C LEU A 37 -22.18 7.78 -11.01
N ALA A 38 -23.08 8.77 -11.09
CA ALA A 38 -22.77 10.15 -10.76
C ALA A 38 -22.43 10.33 -9.27
N VAL A 39 -23.10 9.62 -8.36
CA VAL A 39 -22.73 9.57 -6.93
C VAL A 39 -21.34 8.96 -6.75
N ALA A 40 -21.06 7.83 -7.39
CA ALA A 40 -19.75 7.19 -7.31
C ALA A 40 -18.65 8.10 -7.84
N ALA A 41 -18.86 8.76 -8.99
CA ALA A 41 -17.91 9.71 -9.56
C ALA A 41 -17.66 10.92 -8.65
N GLU A 42 -18.71 11.51 -8.05
CA GLU A 42 -18.56 12.63 -7.11
C GLU A 42 -17.84 12.20 -5.83
N THR A 43 -18.12 11.00 -5.33
CA THR A 43 -17.42 10.42 -4.17
C THR A 43 -15.93 10.31 -4.46
N MET A 44 -15.56 9.76 -5.61
CA MET A 44 -14.16 9.56 -5.98
C MET A 44 -13.46 10.87 -6.39
N ARG A 45 -14.18 11.84 -6.94
CA ARG A 45 -13.66 13.19 -7.14
C ARG A 45 -13.25 13.84 -5.80
N ARG A 46 -14.06 13.67 -4.74
CA ARG A 46 -13.70 14.13 -3.39
C ARG A 46 -12.54 13.32 -2.82
N ALA A 47 -12.52 12.01 -3.03
CA ALA A 47 -11.40 11.15 -2.63
C ALA A 47 -10.10 11.60 -3.29
N ARG A 48 -10.11 11.91 -4.59
CA ARG A 48 -8.95 12.47 -5.31
C ARG A 48 -8.44 13.76 -4.67
N HIS A 49 -9.33 14.71 -4.41
CA HIS A 49 -8.96 15.96 -3.74
C HIS A 49 -8.28 15.68 -2.38
N ASN A 50 -8.84 14.76 -1.59
CA ASN A 50 -8.27 14.38 -0.30
C ASN A 50 -6.89 13.72 -0.45
N VAL A 51 -6.71 12.83 -1.42
CA VAL A 51 -5.42 12.18 -1.72
C VAL A 51 -4.37 13.22 -2.10
N GLU A 52 -4.68 14.12 -3.03
CA GLU A 52 -3.75 15.17 -3.46
C GLU A 52 -3.35 16.07 -2.28
N LEU A 53 -4.31 16.43 -1.43
CA LEU A 53 -4.06 17.26 -0.25
C LEU A 53 -3.22 16.52 0.80
N LEU A 54 -3.47 15.21 1.02
CA LEU A 54 -2.66 14.37 1.92
C LEU A 54 -1.22 14.27 1.44
N ILE A 55 -1.00 14.00 0.15
CA ILE A 55 0.34 13.92 -0.43
C ILE A 55 1.10 15.24 -0.23
N GLN A 56 0.45 16.37 -0.49
CA GLN A 56 1.06 17.70 -0.29
C GLN A 56 1.42 17.95 1.18
N ARG A 57 0.54 17.57 2.12
CA ARG A 57 0.77 17.74 3.56
C ARG A 57 1.88 16.84 4.08
N LEU A 58 1.91 15.60 3.62
CA LEU A 58 2.96 14.64 3.95
C LEU A 58 4.33 15.13 3.44
N ASP A 59 4.39 15.60 2.19
CA ASP A 59 5.62 16.18 1.63
C ASP A 59 6.08 17.41 2.40
N ALA A 60 5.17 18.34 2.73
CA ALA A 60 5.47 19.52 3.53
C ALA A 60 5.97 19.19 4.96
N LYS A 61 5.57 18.07 5.52
CA LYS A 61 6.07 17.54 6.80
C LYS A 61 7.40 16.80 6.68
N GLY A 62 7.92 16.61 5.47
CA GLY A 62 9.14 15.84 5.23
C GLY A 62 8.96 14.33 5.29
N TYR A 63 7.72 13.85 5.09
CA TYR A 63 7.45 12.42 4.96
C TYR A 63 8.23 11.83 3.79
N ARG A 64 8.89 10.71 4.00
CA ARG A 64 9.67 10.04 2.96
C ARG A 64 8.83 8.96 2.30
N PHE A 65 8.22 9.29 1.16
CA PHE A 65 7.52 8.31 0.34
C PHE A 65 8.48 7.22 -0.13
N ARG A 66 7.96 5.99 -0.26
CA ARG A 66 8.74 4.86 -0.72
C ARG A 66 9.05 5.04 -2.20
N ASP A 67 10.32 5.15 -2.52
CA ASP A 67 10.80 5.18 -3.90
C ASP A 67 10.90 3.76 -4.46
N ARG A 68 10.85 3.63 -5.78
CA ARG A 68 11.24 2.38 -6.43
C ARG A 68 12.69 2.11 -6.10
N VAL A 69 12.97 0.94 -5.56
CA VAL A 69 14.30 0.55 -5.10
C VAL A 69 15.29 0.64 -6.25
N SER A 70 16.30 1.50 -6.09
CA SER A 70 17.39 1.58 -7.06
C SER A 70 18.22 0.30 -7.02
N SER A 71 18.83 -0.07 -8.16
CA SER A 71 19.74 -1.22 -8.24
C SER A 71 20.94 -1.11 -7.27
N ALA A 72 21.27 0.10 -6.81
CA ALA A 72 22.29 0.35 -5.80
C ALA A 72 21.83 -0.07 -4.39
N GLU A 73 20.55 0.18 -4.05
CA GLU A 73 19.96 -0.25 -2.77
C GLU A 73 19.79 -1.76 -2.69
N GLU A 74 19.54 -2.41 -3.82
CA GLU A 74 19.50 -3.87 -3.92
C GLU A 74 20.87 -4.52 -3.64
N LYS A 75 21.97 -3.86 -4.05
CA LYS A 75 23.32 -4.29 -3.74
C LYS A 75 23.68 -4.09 -2.26
N ILE A 76 23.19 -3.02 -1.63
CA ILE A 76 23.37 -2.75 -0.20
C ILE A 76 22.60 -3.78 0.61
N SER A 77 21.37 -4.12 0.21
CA SER A 77 20.57 -5.17 0.85
C SER A 77 21.27 -6.54 0.85
N ARG A 78 22.05 -6.87 -0.20
CA ARG A 78 22.86 -8.09 -0.23
C ARG A 78 23.99 -8.10 0.79
N LEU A 79 24.58 -6.94 1.11
CA LEU A 79 25.58 -6.83 2.19
C LEU A 79 24.97 -7.04 3.57
N ASP A 80 23.77 -6.52 3.79
CA ASP A 80 23.06 -6.70 5.04
C ASP A 80 22.68 -8.18 5.27
N VAL A 81 22.32 -8.90 4.21
CA VAL A 81 22.14 -10.36 4.25
C VAL A 81 23.45 -11.08 4.60
N MET A 82 24.57 -10.64 4.05
CA MET A 82 25.89 -11.21 4.41
C MET A 82 26.25 -10.95 5.87
N ASP A 83 25.90 -9.79 6.43
CA ASP A 83 26.08 -9.48 7.85
C ASP A 83 25.24 -10.37 8.76
N GLN A 84 23.99 -10.60 8.37
CA GLN A 84 23.11 -11.51 9.12
C GLN A 84 23.62 -12.94 9.07
N MET A 85 24.07 -13.41 7.93
CA MET A 85 24.70 -14.72 7.81
C MET A 85 25.97 -14.80 8.66
N SER A 86 26.82 -13.78 8.66
CA SER A 86 28.04 -13.73 9.48
C SER A 86 27.71 -13.81 10.99
N ALA A 87 26.71 -13.06 11.44
CA ALA A 87 26.27 -13.07 12.84
C ALA A 87 25.64 -14.42 13.24
N GLN A 88 24.91 -15.07 12.35
CA GLN A 88 24.39 -16.42 12.57
C GLN A 88 25.53 -17.45 12.64
N PHE A 89 26.51 -17.38 11.77
CA PHE A 89 27.71 -18.24 11.79
C PHE A 89 28.52 -18.03 13.06
N GLU A 90 28.72 -16.81 13.55
CA GLU A 90 29.37 -16.55 14.84
C GLU A 90 28.60 -17.18 16.02
N THR A 91 27.28 -17.12 15.98
CA THR A 91 26.43 -17.69 17.03
C THR A 91 26.46 -19.20 17.00
N MET A 92 26.47 -19.82 15.83
CA MET A 92 26.62 -21.25 15.67
C MET A 92 28.03 -21.74 16.04
N ALA A 93 29.07 -21.00 15.68
CA ALA A 93 30.47 -21.31 16.03
C ALA A 93 30.70 -21.30 17.54
N LYS A 94 30.00 -20.44 18.26
CA LYS A 94 30.05 -20.38 19.74
C LYS A 94 29.32 -21.52 20.44
N ARG A 95 28.40 -22.21 19.75
CA ARG A 95 27.54 -23.27 20.32
C ARG A 95 28.03 -24.70 20.11
N THR A 96 28.99 -24.94 19.19
CA THR A 96 29.43 -26.30 18.84
C THR A 96 30.96 -26.40 18.85
N PRO A 97 31.60 -27.06 19.85
CA PRO A 97 33.05 -27.23 19.90
C PRO A 97 33.47 -28.52 19.22
N THR A 98 33.64 -28.53 17.91
CA THR A 98 34.23 -29.67 17.16
C THR A 98 34.88 -29.16 15.86
N SER A 99 35.65 -30.01 15.19
CA SER A 99 36.51 -29.71 14.02
C SER A 99 35.83 -28.94 12.86
N TYR A 100 34.53 -28.84 12.83
CA TYR A 100 33.74 -27.97 11.95
C TYR A 100 34.03 -26.48 12.19
N ASN A 101 34.55 -26.12 13.35
CA ASN A 101 34.81 -24.75 13.80
C ASN A 101 35.92 -24.04 13.03
N ILE A 102 36.97 -24.75 12.63
CA ILE A 102 38.13 -24.14 11.98
C ILE A 102 37.79 -23.66 10.56
N HIS A 103 36.99 -24.40 9.83
CA HIS A 103 36.58 -24.03 8.48
C HIS A 103 35.59 -22.85 8.50
N SER A 104 34.64 -22.87 9.44
CA SER A 104 33.67 -21.79 9.67
C SER A 104 34.36 -20.49 10.12
N MET A 105 35.38 -20.57 10.99
CA MET A 105 36.15 -19.41 11.42
C MET A 105 36.99 -18.80 10.29
N LYS A 106 37.65 -19.61 9.47
CA LYS A 106 38.38 -19.11 8.28
C LYS A 106 37.45 -18.46 7.28
N MET A 107 36.26 -19.01 7.06
CA MET A 107 35.25 -18.44 6.19
C MET A 107 34.75 -17.09 6.76
N LEU A 108 34.52 -17.00 8.06
CA LEU A 108 34.14 -15.77 8.75
C LEU A 108 35.22 -14.69 8.64
N GLU A 109 36.48 -15.03 8.88
CA GLU A 109 37.63 -14.12 8.73
C GLU A 109 37.74 -13.60 7.28
N THR A 110 37.53 -14.48 6.30
CA THR A 110 37.56 -14.12 4.88
C THR A 110 36.43 -13.18 4.51
N MET A 111 35.22 -13.45 5.02
CA MET A 111 34.03 -12.59 4.84
C MET A 111 34.20 -11.23 5.50
N GLN A 112 34.76 -11.18 6.72
CA GLN A 112 35.02 -9.91 7.43
C GLN A 112 36.11 -9.09 6.74
N ALA A 113 37.19 -9.74 6.24
CA ALA A 113 38.24 -9.07 5.48
C ALA A 113 37.74 -8.54 4.12
N MET A 114 36.86 -9.28 3.46
CA MET A 114 36.23 -8.86 2.21
C MET A 114 35.26 -7.68 2.46
N LYS A 115 34.47 -7.73 3.53
CA LYS A 115 33.59 -6.65 3.95
C LYS A 115 34.37 -5.37 4.25
N ALA A 116 35.45 -5.46 5.03
CA ALA A 116 36.30 -4.31 5.37
C ALA A 116 36.88 -3.60 4.13
N LYS A 117 37.13 -4.33 3.04
CA LYS A 117 37.60 -3.76 1.78
C LYS A 117 36.50 -3.17 0.92
N VAL A 118 35.30 -3.73 0.96
CA VAL A 118 34.21 -3.40 0.03
C VAL A 118 33.23 -2.39 0.64
N ALA A 119 33.04 -2.40 1.97
CA ALA A 119 32.12 -1.50 2.65
C ALA A 119 32.38 0.00 2.37
N PRO A 120 33.63 0.53 2.46
CA PRO A 120 33.86 1.94 2.20
C PRO A 120 33.59 2.36 0.74
N LEU A 121 33.74 1.41 -0.20
CA LEU A 121 33.46 1.66 -1.61
C LEU A 121 31.97 1.71 -1.88
N LEU A 122 31.24 0.83 -1.23
CA LEU A 122 29.78 0.73 -1.34
C LEU A 122 29.07 1.87 -0.62
N GLU A 123 29.58 2.31 0.53
CA GLU A 123 29.09 3.52 1.19
C GLU A 123 29.23 4.77 0.30
N LYS A 124 30.35 4.91 -0.40
CA LYS A 124 30.55 6.00 -1.36
C LYS A 124 29.60 5.88 -2.55
N VAL A 125 29.41 4.69 -3.09
CA VAL A 125 28.49 4.44 -4.22
C VAL A 125 27.05 4.70 -3.77
N ALA A 126 26.68 4.25 -2.58
CA ALA A 126 25.38 4.50 -1.99
C ALA A 126 25.12 5.99 -1.74
N ALA A 127 26.08 6.69 -1.14
CA ALA A 127 25.97 8.13 -0.90
C ALA A 127 25.85 8.93 -2.20
N ASN A 128 26.59 8.56 -3.24
CA ASN A 128 26.49 9.20 -4.55
C ASN A 128 25.16 8.86 -5.25
N ALA A 129 24.72 7.60 -5.20
CA ALA A 129 23.43 7.19 -5.76
C ALA A 129 22.25 7.86 -5.03
N ALA A 130 22.29 7.95 -3.70
CA ALA A 130 21.29 8.66 -2.91
C ALA A 130 21.27 10.17 -3.23
N LYS A 131 22.44 10.78 -3.46
CA LYS A 131 22.56 12.18 -3.84
C LYS A 131 22.04 12.44 -5.26
N GLU A 132 22.29 11.53 -6.19
CA GLU A 132 21.74 11.60 -7.56
C GLU A 132 20.23 11.34 -7.59
N ALA A 133 19.74 10.39 -6.80
CA ALA A 133 18.33 10.13 -6.66
C ALA A 133 17.60 11.33 -6.05
N ALA A 134 18.15 11.92 -4.97
CA ALA A 134 17.58 13.11 -4.36
C ALA A 134 17.56 14.33 -5.33
N ALA A 135 18.58 14.46 -6.18
CA ALA A 135 18.64 15.53 -7.18
C ALA A 135 17.66 15.34 -8.35
N LYS A 136 17.18 14.12 -8.58
CA LYS A 136 16.26 13.74 -9.66
C LYS A 136 14.84 13.49 -9.15
N ARG A 137 14.59 13.62 -7.84
CA ARG A 137 13.30 13.30 -7.23
C ARG A 137 12.23 14.24 -7.79
N LYS A 138 11.21 13.66 -8.38
CA LYS A 138 10.02 14.39 -8.79
C LYS A 138 9.22 14.82 -7.55
N PRO A 139 8.46 15.91 -7.63
CA PRO A 139 7.44 16.18 -6.63
C PRO A 139 6.52 14.96 -6.46
N PRO A 140 6.09 14.60 -5.23
CA PRO A 140 5.33 13.37 -5.01
C PRO A 140 4.05 13.25 -5.86
N LEU A 141 3.40 14.35 -6.19
CA LEU A 141 2.22 14.37 -7.09
C LEU A 141 2.57 14.09 -8.57
N GLU A 142 3.82 14.24 -8.96
CA GLU A 142 4.33 13.96 -10.30
C GLU A 142 5.06 12.61 -10.36
N ASP A 143 5.21 11.94 -9.23
CA ASP A 143 5.84 10.63 -9.12
C ASP A 143 4.79 9.52 -9.26
N PRO A 144 4.80 8.73 -10.36
CA PRO A 144 3.80 7.69 -10.60
C PRO A 144 3.82 6.57 -9.55
N TYR A 145 4.89 6.46 -8.75
CA TYR A 145 4.93 5.51 -7.62
C TYR A 145 4.18 6.00 -6.39
N VAL A 146 3.92 7.30 -6.29
CA VAL A 146 3.13 7.91 -5.21
C VAL A 146 1.71 8.17 -5.68
N PHE A 147 1.58 8.74 -6.89
CA PHE A 147 0.28 9.07 -7.47
C PHE A 147 0.30 8.89 -8.99
N SER A 148 -0.53 7.98 -9.47
CA SER A 148 -0.73 7.70 -10.90
C SER A 148 -2.18 8.02 -11.27
N PRO A 149 -2.49 9.27 -11.65
CA PRO A 149 -3.84 9.66 -12.02
C PRO A 149 -4.30 8.95 -13.30
N PRO A 150 -5.63 8.82 -13.52
CA PRO A 150 -6.15 8.22 -14.73
C PRO A 150 -5.67 8.99 -15.98
N ASP A 151 -5.49 8.25 -17.05
CA ASP A 151 -5.07 8.73 -18.36
C ASP A 151 -6.06 8.38 -19.48
N ALA A 152 -5.66 8.59 -20.72
CA ALA A 152 -6.49 8.30 -21.88
C ALA A 152 -6.73 6.79 -22.11
N GLU A 153 -5.91 5.91 -21.57
CA GLU A 153 -6.01 4.45 -21.71
C GLU A 153 -6.93 3.83 -20.66
N THR A 154 -7.18 4.52 -19.55
CA THR A 154 -7.98 4.03 -18.43
C THR A 154 -9.34 3.45 -18.81
N PRO A 155 -10.16 4.08 -19.70
CA PRO A 155 -11.44 3.49 -20.10
C PRO A 155 -11.27 2.15 -20.82
N GLY A 156 -10.28 2.03 -21.69
CA GLY A 156 -9.98 0.79 -22.40
C GLY A 156 -9.45 -0.31 -21.50
N LEU A 157 -8.70 0.04 -20.43
CA LEU A 157 -8.26 -0.89 -19.39
C LEU A 157 -9.45 -1.43 -18.58
N LEU A 158 -10.39 -0.56 -18.19
CA LEU A 158 -11.62 -0.96 -17.50
C LEU A 158 -12.48 -1.90 -18.33
N GLU A 159 -12.65 -1.62 -19.63
CA GLU A 159 -13.37 -2.53 -20.54
C GLU A 159 -12.70 -3.90 -20.66
N ARG A 160 -11.36 -3.92 -20.69
CA ARG A 160 -10.59 -5.19 -20.68
C ARG A 160 -10.76 -5.95 -19.38
N LEU A 161 -10.73 -5.24 -18.24
CA LEU A 161 -10.97 -5.84 -16.94
C LEU A 161 -12.38 -6.46 -16.85
N GLU A 162 -13.42 -5.73 -17.26
CA GLU A 162 -14.80 -6.26 -17.27
C GLU A 162 -14.93 -7.48 -18.19
N LYS A 163 -14.24 -7.46 -19.33
CA LYS A 163 -14.20 -8.61 -20.23
C LYS A 163 -13.50 -9.82 -19.61
N ALA A 164 -12.35 -9.61 -18.94
CA ALA A 164 -11.63 -10.67 -18.27
C ALA A 164 -12.43 -11.26 -17.08
N ALA A 165 -13.13 -10.40 -16.34
CA ALA A 165 -14.02 -10.80 -15.25
C ALA A 165 -15.32 -11.44 -15.70
N GLY A 166 -15.65 -11.46 -16.99
CA GLY A 166 -16.91 -11.99 -17.49
C GLY A 166 -18.15 -11.16 -17.14
N GLY A 167 -17.97 -9.91 -16.64
CA GLY A 167 -19.07 -9.06 -16.22
C GLY A 167 -18.60 -7.70 -15.70
N PRO A 168 -19.52 -6.89 -15.17
CA PRO A 168 -19.21 -5.53 -14.75
C PRO A 168 -18.39 -5.49 -13.46
N VAL A 169 -17.60 -4.40 -13.30
CA VAL A 169 -16.94 -4.05 -12.05
C VAL A 169 -17.85 -3.16 -11.19
N PRO A 170 -17.73 -3.14 -9.85
CA PRO A 170 -18.49 -2.25 -8.96
C PRO A 170 -18.39 -0.79 -9.35
N LEU A 171 -19.47 0.01 -9.12
CA LEU A 171 -19.45 1.43 -9.48
C LEU A 171 -18.36 2.20 -8.75
N SER A 172 -18.11 1.88 -7.48
CA SER A 172 -17.04 2.49 -6.68
C SER A 172 -15.64 2.22 -7.27
N LEU A 173 -15.37 0.99 -7.73
CA LEU A 173 -14.09 0.63 -8.33
C LEU A 173 -13.90 1.33 -9.68
N ARG A 174 -14.91 1.29 -10.55
CA ARG A 174 -14.90 2.01 -11.83
C ARG A 174 -14.60 3.49 -11.61
N ALA A 175 -15.38 4.15 -10.74
CA ALA A 175 -15.22 5.56 -10.44
C ALA A 175 -13.85 5.88 -9.81
N TRP A 176 -13.29 4.97 -8.99
CA TRP A 176 -11.95 5.15 -8.46
C TRP A 176 -10.92 5.25 -9.58
N TYR A 177 -10.89 4.31 -10.49
CA TYR A 177 -9.92 4.34 -11.59
C TYR A 177 -10.18 5.47 -12.59
N GLU A 178 -11.44 5.86 -12.81
CA GLU A 178 -11.77 7.01 -13.67
C GLU A 178 -11.45 8.37 -13.06
N GLN A 179 -11.42 8.48 -11.72
CA GLN A 179 -11.24 9.78 -11.05
C GLN A 179 -9.92 9.89 -10.27
N VAL A 180 -9.45 8.82 -9.65
CA VAL A 180 -8.29 8.85 -8.75
C VAL A 180 -7.08 8.15 -9.36
N GLY A 181 -7.21 6.88 -9.75
CA GLY A 181 -6.12 6.06 -10.28
C GLY A 181 -5.33 5.34 -9.20
N GLY A 182 -4.01 5.17 -9.42
CA GLY A 182 -3.10 4.53 -8.48
C GLY A 182 -2.63 5.49 -7.38
N VAL A 183 -2.55 4.99 -6.14
CA VAL A 183 -2.08 5.78 -4.98
C VAL A 183 -1.21 4.91 -4.10
N SER A 184 -0.08 5.43 -3.61
CA SER A 184 0.73 4.79 -2.59
C SER A 184 1.25 5.83 -1.59
N LEU A 185 0.71 5.80 -0.38
CA LEU A 185 1.23 6.57 0.75
C LEU A 185 2.25 5.77 1.57
N MET A 186 2.80 4.69 1.01
CA MET A 186 3.89 3.97 1.68
C MET A 186 5.11 4.87 1.82
N GLY A 187 5.74 4.79 2.98
CA GLY A 187 6.90 5.62 3.27
C GLY A 187 7.26 5.56 4.74
N SER A 188 8.03 6.52 5.22
CA SER A 188 8.45 6.57 6.62
C SER A 188 8.42 7.98 7.20
N ASP A 189 8.01 8.04 8.45
CA ASP A 189 8.03 9.22 9.31
C ASP A 189 8.08 8.75 10.77
N PRO A 190 8.89 9.36 11.65
CA PRO A 190 9.04 8.90 13.04
C PRO A 190 7.75 8.86 13.85
N ALA A 191 6.78 9.73 13.55
CA ALA A 191 5.52 9.81 14.25
C ALA A 191 4.40 8.98 13.60
N LEU A 192 4.27 9.10 12.26
CA LEU A 192 3.17 8.51 11.50
C LEU A 192 3.42 7.06 11.11
N ASN A 193 4.65 6.77 10.73
CA ASN A 193 5.08 5.46 10.29
C ASN A 193 6.51 5.20 10.75
N PRO A 194 6.69 4.74 12.00
CA PRO A 194 8.00 4.53 12.60
C PRO A 194 8.79 3.38 11.94
N VAL A 195 8.15 2.56 11.14
CA VAL A 195 8.83 1.54 10.34
C VAL A 195 9.44 2.25 9.13
N ASP A 196 10.76 2.23 9.02
CA ASP A 196 11.46 2.81 7.87
C ASP A 196 11.36 1.89 6.66
N PHE A 197 10.28 2.04 5.88
CA PHE A 197 10.09 1.30 4.63
C PHE A 197 11.05 1.74 3.52
N SER A 198 11.71 2.90 3.67
CA SER A 198 12.72 3.34 2.71
C SER A 198 14.03 2.56 2.87
N ASN A 199 14.22 1.91 4.01
CA ASN A 199 15.39 1.11 4.32
C ASN A 199 15.00 -0.36 4.43
N ARG A 200 15.44 -1.21 3.50
CA ARG A 200 15.18 -2.66 3.50
C ARG A 200 15.75 -3.41 4.71
N ASN A 201 16.32 -2.73 5.68
CA ASN A 201 16.71 -3.28 6.98
C ASN A 201 15.52 -3.53 7.93
N VAL A 202 14.34 -3.82 7.39
CA VAL A 202 13.16 -4.24 8.17
C VAL A 202 13.48 -5.45 9.03
N LEU A 203 14.32 -6.36 8.55
CA LEU A 203 14.81 -7.48 9.37
C LEU A 203 15.67 -7.03 10.56
N GLN A 204 16.45 -5.96 10.44
CA GLN A 204 17.20 -5.38 11.57
C GLN A 204 16.26 -4.64 12.54
N GLN A 205 15.27 -3.94 12.03
CA GLN A 205 14.24 -3.31 12.85
C GLN A 205 13.38 -4.37 13.55
N PHE A 206 13.00 -5.44 12.85
CA PHE A 206 12.33 -6.58 13.44
C PHE A 206 13.20 -7.28 14.49
N GLN A 207 14.50 -7.43 14.27
CA GLN A 207 15.44 -7.96 15.25
C GLN A 207 15.69 -7.02 16.43
N SER A 208 15.61 -5.70 16.26
CA SER A 208 15.67 -4.74 17.36
C SER A 208 14.37 -4.72 18.17
N LEU A 209 13.22 -4.90 17.53
CA LEU A 209 11.93 -5.16 18.16
C LEU A 209 11.97 -6.46 18.99
N VAL A 210 12.47 -7.55 18.40
CA VAL A 210 12.62 -8.86 19.07
C VAL A 210 13.64 -8.82 20.20
N LYS A 211 14.65 -7.93 20.15
CA LYS A 211 15.66 -7.76 21.22
C LYS A 211 15.23 -6.81 22.34
N GLY A 212 14.00 -6.33 22.36
CA GLY A 212 13.45 -5.52 23.44
C GLY A 212 13.90 -4.06 23.44
N ALA A 213 14.49 -3.56 22.34
CA ALA A 213 14.85 -2.15 22.18
C ALA A 213 13.62 -1.27 21.86
N VAL A 214 12.57 -1.86 21.28
CA VAL A 214 11.25 -1.24 21.10
C VAL A 214 10.22 -2.26 21.61
N PRO A 215 9.22 -1.87 22.41
CA PRO A 215 8.20 -2.79 22.86
C PRO A 215 7.52 -3.42 21.65
N ILE A 216 7.61 -4.75 21.52
CA ILE A 216 6.75 -5.48 20.59
C ILE A 216 5.33 -5.26 21.09
N PRO A 217 4.42 -4.70 20.29
CA PRO A 217 3.02 -4.65 20.68
C PRO A 217 2.57 -6.06 21.05
N SER A 218 1.85 -6.19 22.17
CA SER A 218 1.29 -7.49 22.55
C SER A 218 0.38 -7.99 21.45
N PRO A 219 0.24 -9.31 21.23
CA PRO A 219 -0.76 -9.84 20.30
C PRO A 219 -2.13 -9.20 20.60
N GLY A 220 -2.68 -8.45 19.64
CA GLY A 220 -3.86 -7.59 19.80
C GLY A 220 -3.58 -6.10 20.08
N GLU A 221 -2.31 -5.68 20.16
CA GLU A 221 -1.88 -4.28 20.19
C GLU A 221 -1.09 -3.88 18.94
N GLU A 222 -0.99 -4.78 17.98
CA GLU A 222 -0.31 -4.57 16.70
C GLU A 222 -1.01 -3.46 15.92
N CYS A 223 -0.37 -2.32 15.88
CA CYS A 223 -0.83 -1.21 15.08
C CYS A 223 0.14 -1.02 13.91
N ALA A 224 -0.14 -1.71 12.80
CA ALA A 224 0.40 -1.30 11.53
C ALA A 224 -0.32 0.00 11.12
N PRO A 225 0.40 1.06 10.73
CA PRO A 225 -0.23 2.32 10.30
C PRO A 225 -1.17 2.17 9.11
N ASP A 226 -1.00 1.14 8.30
CA ASP A 226 -1.83 0.82 7.12
C ASP A 226 -1.99 2.02 6.16
N PRO A 227 -0.90 2.59 5.62
CA PRO A 227 -1.00 3.71 4.70
C PRO A 227 -1.87 3.35 3.49
N LEU A 228 -2.63 4.33 2.97
CA LEU A 228 -3.42 4.12 1.76
C LEU A 228 -2.53 3.67 0.61
N VAL A 229 -2.85 2.51 0.06
CA VAL A 229 -2.28 2.00 -1.19
C VAL A 229 -3.40 1.40 -2.02
N ILE A 230 -3.52 1.82 -3.27
CA ILE A 230 -4.33 1.18 -4.31
C ILE A 230 -3.45 1.13 -5.56
N TYR A 231 -3.26 -0.07 -6.10
CA TYR A 231 -2.43 -0.26 -7.29
C TYR A 231 -3.01 0.45 -8.52
N PRO A 232 -2.18 1.00 -9.41
CA PRO A 232 -2.65 1.55 -10.67
C PRO A 232 -3.21 0.45 -11.57
N LEU A 233 -4.20 0.81 -12.39
CA LEU A 233 -4.96 -0.18 -13.18
C LEU A 233 -4.11 -0.91 -14.23
N ASP A 234 -3.14 -0.22 -14.83
CA ASP A 234 -2.19 -0.81 -15.79
C ASP A 234 -1.36 -1.94 -15.14
N ALA A 235 -0.84 -1.71 -13.94
CA ALA A 235 -0.09 -2.74 -13.19
C ALA A 235 -0.97 -3.97 -12.87
N LEU A 236 -2.24 -3.76 -12.50
CA LEU A 236 -3.17 -4.88 -12.28
C LEU A 236 -3.47 -5.66 -13.57
N MET A 237 -3.52 -4.95 -14.70
CA MET A 237 -3.75 -5.61 -15.98
C MET A 237 -2.52 -6.35 -16.50
N GLU A 238 -1.30 -5.91 -16.18
CA GLU A 238 -0.07 -6.65 -16.45
C GLU A 238 -0.06 -7.99 -15.71
N ASP A 239 -0.37 -7.99 -14.41
CA ASP A 239 -0.45 -9.20 -13.59
C ASP A 239 -1.51 -10.20 -14.10
N LEU A 240 -2.64 -9.69 -14.63
CA LEU A 240 -3.71 -10.53 -15.20
C LEU A 240 -3.38 -11.13 -16.57
N LEU A 241 -2.46 -10.51 -17.31
CA LEU A 241 -2.10 -10.91 -18.66
C LEU A 241 -0.82 -11.77 -18.70
N ASP A 242 -0.10 -11.90 -17.59
CA ASP A 242 1.03 -12.83 -17.48
C ASP A 242 0.50 -14.26 -17.63
N GLU A 243 0.76 -14.86 -18.81
CA GLU A 243 0.25 -16.17 -19.24
C GLU A 243 0.73 -17.35 -18.36
N ASP A 244 1.63 -17.10 -17.41
CA ASP A 244 2.12 -18.10 -16.44
C ASP A 244 1.21 -18.25 -15.20
N SER A 245 0.13 -17.50 -15.07
CA SER A 245 -0.91 -17.81 -14.10
C SER A 245 -1.64 -19.08 -14.57
N GLU A 246 -1.38 -20.19 -13.89
CA GLU A 246 -2.00 -21.49 -14.13
C GLU A 246 -3.51 -21.29 -14.39
N GLU A 247 -3.98 -21.71 -15.57
CA GLU A 247 -5.40 -21.72 -15.91
C GLU A 247 -6.15 -22.38 -14.76
N SER A 248 -6.91 -21.60 -14.03
CA SER A 248 -7.92 -22.16 -13.12
C SER A 248 -9.01 -22.78 -13.99
N ASP A 249 -8.95 -24.10 -14.11
CA ASP A 249 -9.75 -24.93 -15.04
C ASP A 249 -11.23 -25.09 -14.61
N ASP A 250 -11.70 -24.34 -13.64
CA ASP A 250 -13.05 -24.48 -13.10
C ASP A 250 -13.73 -23.13 -12.90
N GLY A 251 -14.09 -22.40 -13.95
CA GLY A 251 -15.13 -21.34 -13.88
C GLY A 251 -15.05 -20.39 -12.68
N ASP A 252 -13.87 -20.24 -12.11
CA ASP A 252 -13.63 -19.53 -10.87
C ASP A 252 -13.74 -18.02 -11.09
N GLU A 253 -14.40 -17.36 -10.15
CA GLU A 253 -14.50 -15.91 -10.06
C GLU A 253 -13.10 -15.29 -10.09
N LEU A 254 -12.92 -14.20 -10.85
CA LEU A 254 -11.64 -13.50 -10.94
C LEU A 254 -11.31 -12.82 -9.62
N GLN A 255 -10.19 -13.18 -9.00
CA GLN A 255 -9.67 -12.48 -7.84
C GLN A 255 -8.66 -11.41 -8.28
N LEU A 256 -8.92 -10.16 -7.94
CA LEU A 256 -8.08 -9.01 -8.25
C LEU A 256 -7.46 -8.44 -6.98
N VAL A 257 -6.14 -8.49 -6.87
CA VAL A 257 -5.38 -7.88 -5.76
C VAL A 257 -5.23 -6.39 -6.02
N ILE A 258 -5.98 -5.54 -5.31
CA ILE A 258 -5.95 -4.09 -5.52
C ILE A 258 -5.08 -3.31 -4.54
N SER A 259 -4.67 -3.96 -3.43
CA SER A 259 -3.84 -3.32 -2.41
C SER A 259 -3.10 -4.38 -1.60
N PRO A 260 -1.84 -4.14 -1.15
CA PRO A 260 -1.26 -4.94 -0.10
C PRO A 260 -2.04 -4.72 1.21
N ASP A 261 -2.17 -5.73 2.07
CA ASP A 261 -2.75 -5.56 3.39
C ASP A 261 -1.83 -4.74 4.32
N ASP A 262 -2.31 -4.48 5.55
CA ASP A 262 -1.57 -3.72 6.54
C ASP A 262 -0.24 -4.38 6.97
N LEU A 263 -0.17 -5.71 6.97
CA LEU A 263 1.04 -6.46 7.31
C LEU A 263 2.04 -6.44 6.14
N HIS A 264 1.60 -6.58 4.89
CA HIS A 264 2.43 -6.41 3.71
C HIS A 264 2.98 -4.97 3.61
N LYS A 265 2.14 -3.98 3.89
CA LYS A 265 2.56 -2.57 3.94
C LYS A 265 3.62 -2.34 5.02
N ALA A 266 3.57 -3.12 6.10
CA ALA A 266 4.58 -3.13 7.16
C ALA A 266 5.79 -4.03 6.86
N ASN A 267 5.88 -4.65 5.67
CA ASN A 267 6.86 -5.68 5.30
C ASN A 267 6.88 -6.90 6.25
N ILE A 268 5.76 -7.18 6.89
CA ILE A 268 5.49 -8.41 7.63
C ILE A 268 4.67 -9.30 6.71
N SER A 269 4.88 -10.61 6.75
CA SER A 269 4.07 -11.54 5.95
C SER A 269 2.58 -11.38 6.27
N GLY A 270 1.76 -11.15 5.26
CA GLY A 270 0.31 -10.97 5.36
C GLY A 270 -0.34 -11.24 4.01
N ASP A 271 -1.67 -11.28 3.99
CA ASP A 271 -2.45 -11.45 2.78
C ASP A 271 -2.66 -10.11 2.07
N ALA A 272 -2.94 -10.13 0.79
CA ALA A 272 -3.28 -8.92 0.03
C ALA A 272 -4.76 -8.59 0.17
N TYR A 273 -5.13 -7.31 0.00
CA TYR A 273 -6.51 -6.91 -0.16
C TYR A 273 -6.96 -7.21 -1.59
N TYR A 274 -7.84 -8.17 -1.75
CA TYR A 274 -8.37 -8.56 -3.03
C TYR A 274 -9.89 -8.41 -3.09
N ILE A 275 -10.40 -8.42 -4.29
CA ILE A 275 -11.82 -8.38 -4.60
C ILE A 275 -12.15 -9.52 -5.55
N THR A 276 -13.36 -10.01 -5.46
CA THR A 276 -13.89 -11.01 -6.38
C THR A 276 -14.74 -10.32 -7.45
N LEU A 277 -14.49 -10.64 -8.71
CA LEU A 277 -15.19 -10.11 -9.87
C LEU A 277 -15.83 -11.26 -10.68
N PRO A 278 -16.93 -11.01 -11.41
CA PRO A 278 -17.62 -9.74 -11.56
C PRO A 278 -18.48 -9.36 -10.32
N ASP A 279 -18.69 -8.06 -10.11
CA ASP A 279 -19.62 -7.54 -9.12
C ASP A 279 -20.43 -6.37 -9.72
N ALA A 280 -21.72 -6.55 -9.88
CA ALA A 280 -22.62 -5.57 -10.47
C ALA A 280 -23.12 -4.50 -9.47
N GLY A 281 -22.71 -4.55 -8.21
CA GLY A 281 -23.13 -3.68 -7.14
C GLY A 281 -22.60 -2.25 -7.21
N ALA A 282 -23.06 -1.43 -6.27
CA ALA A 282 -22.58 -0.06 -6.13
C ALA A 282 -21.19 0.00 -5.51
N ASP A 283 -20.90 -0.86 -4.54
CA ASP A 283 -19.66 -0.89 -3.77
C ASP A 283 -19.28 -2.32 -3.43
N PHE A 284 -17.99 -2.63 -3.44
CA PHE A 284 -17.48 -3.97 -3.16
C PHE A 284 -16.98 -4.12 -1.72
N LYS A 285 -16.82 -5.35 -1.28
CA LYS A 285 -16.09 -5.70 -0.07
C LYS A 285 -14.70 -6.18 -0.41
N PHE A 286 -13.74 -5.84 0.43
CA PHE A 286 -12.48 -6.55 0.44
C PHE A 286 -12.68 -7.98 0.95
N ASP A 287 -12.13 -8.95 0.24
CA ASP A 287 -12.06 -10.34 0.69
C ASP A 287 -10.84 -10.53 1.60
N ASP A 288 -10.87 -9.84 2.72
CA ASP A 288 -9.91 -9.93 3.79
C ASP A 288 -10.63 -10.19 5.14
N TRP A 289 -9.85 -10.27 6.21
CA TRP A 289 -10.40 -10.49 7.54
C TRP A 289 -11.21 -9.29 8.08
N HIS A 290 -10.98 -8.06 7.58
CA HIS A 290 -11.73 -6.86 7.96
C HIS A 290 -13.12 -6.80 7.31
N LYS A 291 -13.27 -7.34 6.11
CA LYS A 291 -14.51 -7.33 5.32
C LYS A 291 -15.15 -5.96 5.16
N ASP A 292 -14.33 -4.92 5.16
CA ASP A 292 -14.81 -3.56 4.95
C ASP A 292 -15.25 -3.35 3.50
N ARG A 293 -16.24 -2.49 3.32
CA ARG A 293 -16.58 -1.97 1.99
C ARG A 293 -15.62 -0.87 1.60
N PHE A 294 -15.33 -0.75 0.31
CA PHE A 294 -14.32 0.17 -0.21
C PHE A 294 -14.58 1.64 0.17
N VAL A 295 -15.80 2.12 0.00
CA VAL A 295 -16.16 3.50 0.38
C VAL A 295 -16.02 3.72 1.90
N ASN A 296 -16.34 2.74 2.72
CA ASN A 296 -16.16 2.81 4.17
C ASN A 296 -14.67 2.76 4.55
N TYR A 297 -13.86 1.96 3.84
CA TYR A 297 -12.42 1.96 4.00
C TYR A 297 -11.84 3.35 3.69
N LEU A 298 -12.23 3.97 2.58
CA LEU A 298 -11.77 5.32 2.22
C LEU A 298 -12.20 6.37 3.26
N ARG A 299 -13.39 6.28 3.83
CA ARG A 299 -13.83 7.14 4.94
C ARG A 299 -12.90 7.03 6.14
N LYS A 300 -12.53 5.80 6.52
CA LYS A 300 -11.55 5.56 7.59
C LYS A 300 -10.17 6.10 7.22
N VAL A 301 -9.71 5.87 6.00
CA VAL A 301 -8.44 6.42 5.49
C VAL A 301 -8.39 7.94 5.71
N PHE A 302 -9.40 8.67 5.27
CA PHE A 302 -9.41 10.13 5.38
C PHE A 302 -9.65 10.63 6.81
N GLN A 303 -10.43 9.90 7.61
CA GLN A 303 -10.58 10.19 9.03
C GLN A 303 -9.23 10.10 9.78
N TRP A 304 -8.37 9.19 9.37
CA TRP A 304 -7.07 8.93 9.99
C TRP A 304 -5.89 9.47 9.16
N GLY A 305 -6.10 10.54 8.39
CA GLY A 305 -5.05 11.26 7.68
C GLY A 305 -4.23 10.42 6.70
N GLY A 306 -4.83 9.38 6.11
CA GLY A 306 -4.17 8.46 5.18
C GLY A 306 -3.68 7.15 5.81
N PHE A 307 -3.84 6.97 7.14
CA PHE A 307 -3.28 5.86 7.91
C PHE A 307 -4.34 5.17 8.79
N PRO A 308 -5.30 4.44 8.20
CA PRO A 308 -6.46 3.89 8.92
C PRO A 308 -6.08 2.86 10.01
N GLY A 309 -4.90 2.26 9.95
CA GLY A 309 -4.42 1.34 10.97
C GLY A 309 -4.33 1.96 12.36
N TRP A 310 -4.10 3.26 12.47
CA TRP A 310 -4.08 3.97 13.74
C TRP A 310 -5.43 3.94 14.49
N ALA A 311 -6.53 3.64 13.81
CA ALA A 311 -7.82 3.43 14.46
C ALA A 311 -7.81 2.31 15.52
N ARG A 312 -6.86 1.37 15.41
CA ARG A 312 -6.71 0.24 16.34
C ARG A 312 -5.70 0.51 17.46
N SER A 313 -4.96 1.61 17.40
CA SER A 313 -3.96 1.96 18.38
C SER A 313 -4.56 2.58 19.64
N LYS A 314 -4.04 2.21 20.80
CA LYS A 314 -4.36 2.89 22.08
C LYS A 314 -3.74 4.29 22.18
N ASN A 315 -2.64 4.54 21.45
CA ASN A 315 -1.87 5.77 21.52
C ASN A 315 -1.52 6.26 20.11
N PRO A 316 -2.52 6.67 19.29
CA PRO A 316 -2.26 7.20 17.96
C PRO A 316 -1.54 8.56 18.05
N PRO A 317 -0.75 8.96 17.05
CA PRO A 317 -0.16 10.29 16.94
C PRO A 317 -1.23 11.34 16.59
N GLY A 318 -2.10 11.63 17.58
CA GLY A 318 -3.36 12.36 17.36
C GLY A 318 -3.20 13.76 16.79
N LYS A 319 -2.10 14.47 17.13
CA LYS A 319 -1.84 15.80 16.58
C LYS A 319 -1.51 15.74 15.09
N GLU A 320 -0.60 14.88 14.72
CA GLU A 320 -0.14 14.70 13.34
C GLU A 320 -1.28 14.22 12.44
N LEU A 321 -2.08 13.27 12.92
CA LEU A 321 -3.25 12.77 12.20
C LEU A 321 -4.35 13.82 12.05
N ALA A 322 -4.59 14.63 13.09
CA ALA A 322 -5.54 15.72 13.03
C ALA A 322 -5.15 16.78 11.99
N GLU A 323 -3.86 17.16 11.96
CA GLU A 323 -3.34 18.10 10.96
C GLU A 323 -3.44 17.56 9.53
N LEU A 324 -3.29 16.23 9.34
CA LEU A 324 -3.47 15.59 8.03
C LEU A 324 -4.94 15.52 7.61
N SER A 325 -5.85 15.26 8.55
CA SER A 325 -7.28 15.10 8.24
C SER A 325 -8.07 16.39 8.20
N GLU A 326 -7.50 17.52 8.66
CA GLU A 326 -8.18 18.82 8.72
C GLU A 326 -8.68 19.25 7.33
N GLY A 327 -9.97 19.58 7.21
CA GLY A 327 -10.56 20.11 5.98
C GLY A 327 -10.62 19.11 4.80
N LEU A 328 -10.40 17.81 5.02
CA LEU A 328 -10.69 16.81 4.01
C LEU A 328 -12.19 16.75 3.74
N LEU A 329 -12.56 16.50 2.48
CA LEU A 329 -13.95 16.41 2.06
C LEU A 329 -14.60 15.11 2.57
N PRO A 330 -15.82 15.15 3.09
CA PRO A 330 -16.57 13.95 3.49
C PRO A 330 -16.97 13.14 2.23
N LEU A 331 -16.98 11.80 2.37
CA LEU A 331 -17.41 10.86 1.34
C LEU A 331 -18.75 10.24 1.67
#